data_6d84d92d3ce3bdfd8ac415fe49f15ebb
#
_entry.id   6d84d92d3ce3bdfd8ac415fe49f15ebb
#
_cell.length_a   1.000
_cell.length_b   1.000
_cell.length_c   1.000
_cell.angle_alpha   90.00
_cell.angle_beta   90.00
_cell.angle_gamma   90.00
#
_symmetry.space_group_name_H-M   'P 1'
#
loop_
_entity.id
_entity.type
_entity.pdbx_description
1 polymer ?
#
loop_
_entity_poly.entity_id
_entity_poly.type
_entity_poly.pdbx_seq_one_letter_code
_entity_poly.pdbx_strand_id
1 'polypeptide(L)'
;MVLLQQAVAYIFRKKTRNFILFLILFLILSCLYFCFSLMQVGGGMKAQIRKSSGASFALVSKERGSAFSWKEGEKISHLSDVMTTIPEYISPVRLIDKEVVTGKQTVERDDLDNEANQALGATFTKETGQSVDFRSGAFQLIKGKHISAKRQIMIHESLARKNKLSVGDKLTLSNFQMTESGAREMTFDIVGIFSGKKEETFTGMSSDLSENQIFLYYDDNSQLLNLTDKLVTKLSFGIKNPDRIDQVIKQVEQLDIDWYRLRLDEDRKAFDSLKESSQALQEIVRTMMISLIVTGAGILSFLMALWTRERNHEIGILLAIGKSKGRIFVQFLMEILLVSLMSLLPALAIGRLLSRLFLQEFIGQQGQQQ
;
A
#
# COMPACT_ATOMS: atom_id res chain seq x y z
N MET A 1 -7.53 7.83 53.52
CA MET A 1 -8.22 9.13 53.41
C MET A 1 -7.31 10.31 53.77
N VAL A 2 -6.64 10.33 54.90
CA VAL A 2 -5.77 11.44 55.39
C VAL A 2 -4.61 11.75 54.43
N LEU A 3 -3.94 10.80 53.83
CA LEU A 3 -2.83 11.02 52.89
C LEU A 3 -3.26 11.71 51.61
N LEU A 4 -4.44 11.36 51.10
CA LEU A 4 -4.98 11.96 49.88
C LEU A 4 -5.37 13.45 50.07
N GLN A 5 -6.00 13.73 51.22
CA GLN A 5 -6.32 15.12 51.60
C GLN A 5 -5.07 15.99 51.84
N GLN A 6 -4.03 15.43 52.39
CA GLN A 6 -2.74 16.10 52.55
C GLN A 6 -2.06 16.35 51.21
N ALA A 7 -2.07 15.40 50.28
CA ALA A 7 -1.52 15.54 48.94
C ALA A 7 -2.26 16.63 48.13
N VAL A 8 -3.60 16.65 48.17
CA VAL A 8 -4.43 17.69 47.52
C VAL A 8 -4.15 19.07 48.08
N ALA A 9 -4.17 19.22 49.41
CA ALA A 9 -3.87 20.51 50.08
C ALA A 9 -2.48 21.01 49.71
N TYR A 10 -1.51 20.11 49.56
CA TYR A 10 -0.13 20.48 49.21
C TYR A 10 -0.04 20.95 47.74
N ILE A 11 -0.76 20.30 46.81
CA ILE A 11 -0.82 20.71 45.41
C ILE A 11 -1.26 22.16 45.26
N PHE A 12 -2.28 22.57 46.02
CA PHE A 12 -2.79 23.96 46.00
C PHE A 12 -1.87 24.98 46.68
N ARG A 13 -1.01 24.53 47.62
CA ARG A 13 -0.10 25.42 48.35
C ARG A 13 1.16 25.81 47.56
N LYS A 14 1.66 24.91 46.67
CA LYS A 14 2.87 25.09 45.85
C LYS A 14 2.54 25.11 44.36
N LYS A 15 1.71 26.08 43.94
CA LYS A 15 1.13 26.18 42.58
C LYS A 15 2.17 26.15 41.46
N THR A 16 3.23 26.94 41.55
CA THR A 16 4.25 27.08 40.50
C THR A 16 4.99 25.74 40.24
N ARG A 17 5.37 25.03 41.29
CA ARG A 17 6.08 23.77 41.21
C ARG A 17 5.21 22.66 40.58
N ASN A 18 3.97 22.57 41.05
CA ASN A 18 3.03 21.60 40.55
C ASN A 18 2.58 21.88 39.10
N PHE A 19 2.57 23.17 38.71
CA PHE A 19 2.33 23.58 37.35
C PHE A 19 3.48 23.16 36.40
N ILE A 20 4.74 23.32 36.84
CA ILE A 20 5.91 22.83 36.06
C ILE A 20 5.84 21.31 35.90
N LEU A 21 5.55 20.58 36.99
CA LEU A 21 5.37 19.14 36.95
C LEU A 21 4.24 18.71 36.00
N PHE A 22 3.10 19.38 36.10
CA PHE A 22 1.96 19.19 35.21
C PHE A 22 2.37 19.38 33.74
N LEU A 23 3.08 20.48 33.43
CA LEU A 23 3.47 20.79 32.04
C LEU A 23 4.45 19.77 31.47
N ILE A 24 5.41 19.30 32.29
CA ILE A 24 6.37 18.25 31.86
C ILE A 24 5.65 16.92 31.65
N LEU A 25 4.81 16.51 32.61
CA LEU A 25 4.03 15.27 32.47
C LEU A 25 3.06 15.32 31.28
N PHE A 26 2.39 16.46 31.11
CA PHE A 26 1.50 16.72 29.99
C PHE A 26 2.22 16.55 28.63
N LEU A 27 3.44 17.11 28.51
CA LEU A 27 4.22 17.03 27.29
C LEU A 27 4.69 15.59 27.02
N ILE A 28 5.22 14.90 28.04
CA ILE A 28 5.65 13.50 27.92
C ILE A 28 4.47 12.60 27.54
N LEU A 29 3.34 12.72 28.23
CA LEU A 29 2.16 11.90 27.97
C LEU A 29 1.55 12.18 26.59
N SER A 30 1.56 13.45 26.16
CA SER A 30 1.09 13.84 24.82
C SER A 30 1.95 13.23 23.72
N CYS A 31 3.29 13.25 23.85
CA CYS A 31 4.21 12.64 22.92
C CYS A 31 4.09 11.09 22.91
N LEU A 32 3.94 10.48 24.09
CA LEU A 32 3.71 9.02 24.19
C LEU A 32 2.42 8.60 23.50
N TYR A 33 1.33 9.37 23.71
CA TYR A 33 0.07 9.10 23.02
C TYR A 33 0.19 9.24 21.51
N PHE A 34 0.91 10.26 21.03
CA PHE A 34 1.18 10.46 19.61
C PHE A 34 1.93 9.28 19.02
N CYS A 35 3.03 8.84 19.65
CA CYS A 35 3.78 7.64 19.23
C CYS A 35 2.90 6.38 19.22
N PHE A 36 2.07 6.18 20.24
CA PHE A 36 1.14 5.06 20.31
C PHE A 36 0.10 5.10 19.19
N SER A 37 -0.43 6.28 18.88
CA SER A 37 -1.36 6.49 17.76
C SER A 37 -0.72 6.14 16.42
N LEU A 38 0.54 6.54 16.18
CA LEU A 38 1.28 6.17 14.97
C LEU A 38 1.50 4.65 14.86
N MET A 39 1.78 3.97 15.98
CA MET A 39 1.88 2.50 15.97
C MET A 39 0.56 1.82 15.58
N GLN A 40 -0.57 2.32 16.05
CA GLN A 40 -1.89 1.77 15.66
C GLN A 40 -2.19 1.99 14.18
N VAL A 41 -1.85 3.14 13.62
CA VAL A 41 -2.01 3.43 12.19
C VAL A 41 -1.15 2.48 11.35
N GLY A 42 0.12 2.28 11.72
CA GLY A 42 1.00 1.31 11.06
C GLY A 42 0.48 -0.13 11.13
N GLY A 43 -0.19 -0.52 12.22
CA GLY A 43 -0.87 -1.81 12.34
C GLY A 43 -2.11 -1.93 11.43
N GLY A 44 -2.88 -0.85 11.33
CA GLY A 44 -4.05 -0.75 10.45
C GLY A 44 -3.67 -0.79 8.96
N MET A 45 -2.58 -0.14 8.57
CA MET A 45 -2.03 -0.21 7.22
C MET A 45 -1.64 -1.65 6.85
N LYS A 46 -1.01 -2.42 7.75
CA LYS A 46 -0.75 -3.86 7.52
C LYS A 46 -2.02 -4.65 7.23
N ALA A 47 -3.10 -4.39 7.97
CA ALA A 47 -4.38 -5.06 7.77
C ALA A 47 -5.06 -4.64 6.46
N GLN A 48 -4.89 -3.40 6.05
CA GLN A 48 -5.46 -2.85 4.81
C GLN A 48 -4.65 -3.27 3.59
N ILE A 49 -3.31 -3.26 3.66
CA ILE A 49 -2.41 -3.84 2.65
C ILE A 49 -2.71 -5.34 2.49
N ARG A 50 -2.96 -6.05 3.59
CA ARG A 50 -3.37 -7.45 3.61
C ARG A 50 -4.71 -7.71 2.91
N LYS A 51 -5.65 -6.74 2.98
CA LYS A 51 -6.97 -6.81 2.31
C LYS A 51 -6.94 -6.35 0.86
N SER A 52 -6.22 -5.28 0.55
CA SER A 52 -6.18 -4.66 -0.78
C SER A 52 -5.12 -5.27 -1.70
N SER A 53 -3.99 -5.69 -1.14
CA SER A 53 -2.89 -6.32 -1.87
C SER A 53 -2.90 -7.83 -1.75
N GLY A 54 -4.08 -8.49 -1.63
CA GLY A 54 -4.16 -9.94 -1.40
C GLY A 54 -2.91 -10.64 -1.94
N ALA A 55 -2.17 -11.39 -1.10
CA ALA A 55 -0.96 -12.03 -1.53
C ALA A 55 -1.26 -12.82 -2.80
N SER A 56 -0.53 -12.54 -3.83
CA SER A 56 -0.69 -13.18 -5.12
C SER A 56 0.68 -13.55 -5.67
N PHE A 57 0.70 -14.63 -6.41
CA PHE A 57 1.82 -15.02 -7.24
C PHE A 57 1.30 -15.30 -8.65
N ALA A 58 2.19 -15.29 -9.62
CA ALA A 58 1.82 -15.56 -10.99
C ALA A 58 2.69 -16.67 -11.58
N LEU A 59 2.10 -17.47 -12.45
CA LEU A 59 2.81 -18.38 -13.34
C LEU A 59 3.09 -17.62 -14.64
N VAL A 60 4.34 -17.55 -15.05
CA VAL A 60 4.80 -16.87 -16.28
C VAL A 60 5.82 -17.71 -17.02
N SER A 61 5.97 -17.47 -18.31
CA SER A 61 7.06 -18.07 -19.09
C SER A 61 8.40 -17.45 -18.68
N LYS A 62 9.47 -18.27 -18.67
CA LYS A 62 10.85 -17.80 -18.53
C LYS A 62 11.29 -16.97 -19.73
N GLU A 63 10.78 -17.31 -20.89
CA GLU A 63 10.96 -16.52 -22.09
C GLU A 63 9.95 -15.39 -22.11
N ARG A 64 10.46 -14.16 -22.15
CA ARG A 64 9.66 -12.95 -22.02
C ARG A 64 8.63 -12.85 -23.13
N GLY A 65 7.34 -12.69 -22.76
CA GLY A 65 6.23 -12.56 -23.71
C GLY A 65 5.74 -13.85 -24.34
N SER A 66 6.39 -14.99 -24.09
CA SER A 66 5.93 -16.28 -24.58
C SER A 66 4.65 -16.73 -23.87
N ALA A 67 3.70 -17.19 -24.68
CA ALA A 67 2.44 -17.73 -24.18
C ALA A 67 2.59 -19.22 -23.82
N PHE A 68 1.77 -19.66 -22.87
CA PHE A 68 1.64 -21.05 -22.46
C PHE A 68 0.17 -21.45 -22.30
N SER A 69 -0.09 -22.75 -22.24
CA SER A 69 -1.46 -23.25 -22.10
C SER A 69 -2.02 -22.95 -20.70
N TRP A 70 -3.26 -22.51 -20.64
CA TRP A 70 -4.02 -22.38 -19.37
C TRP A 70 -3.99 -23.66 -18.53
N LYS A 71 -3.98 -24.84 -19.19
CA LYS A 71 -3.98 -26.15 -18.52
C LYS A 71 -2.81 -26.35 -17.56
N GLU A 72 -1.68 -25.69 -17.83
CA GLU A 72 -0.52 -25.75 -16.94
C GLU A 72 -0.81 -25.15 -15.55
N GLY A 73 -1.60 -24.09 -15.50
CA GLY A 73 -1.98 -23.44 -14.25
C GLY A 73 -3.26 -23.99 -13.61
N GLU A 74 -4.00 -24.86 -14.28
CA GLU A 74 -5.25 -25.43 -13.76
C GLU A 74 -5.01 -26.24 -12.48
N LYS A 75 -3.90 -26.97 -12.40
CA LYS A 75 -3.49 -27.71 -11.21
C LYS A 75 -3.33 -26.80 -9.98
N ILE A 76 -2.85 -25.57 -10.18
CA ILE A 76 -2.67 -24.57 -9.11
C ILE A 76 -4.03 -24.04 -8.64
N SER A 77 -4.96 -23.82 -9.57
CA SER A 77 -6.29 -23.29 -9.24
C SER A 77 -7.11 -24.18 -8.31
N HIS A 78 -6.80 -25.49 -8.28
CA HIS A 78 -7.46 -26.48 -7.43
C HIS A 78 -6.90 -26.55 -6.00
N LEU A 79 -5.82 -25.84 -5.67
CA LEU A 79 -5.30 -25.79 -4.30
C LEU A 79 -6.28 -25.07 -3.36
N SER A 80 -6.48 -25.62 -2.17
CA SER A 80 -7.46 -25.14 -1.18
C SER A 80 -7.23 -23.71 -0.71
N ASP A 81 -5.99 -23.26 -0.73
CA ASP A 81 -5.58 -21.92 -0.31
C ASP A 81 -5.67 -20.86 -1.44
N VAL A 82 -5.88 -21.30 -2.69
CA VAL A 82 -6.09 -20.42 -3.84
C VAL A 82 -7.57 -20.01 -3.88
N MET A 83 -7.81 -18.69 -3.99
CA MET A 83 -9.16 -18.10 -4.01
C MET A 83 -9.57 -17.62 -5.40
N THR A 84 -8.64 -17.04 -6.13
CA THR A 84 -8.88 -16.44 -7.45
C THR A 84 -7.80 -16.84 -8.43
N THR A 85 -8.20 -17.05 -9.69
CA THR A 85 -7.29 -17.31 -10.81
C THR A 85 -7.62 -16.34 -11.94
N ILE A 86 -6.70 -15.46 -12.26
CA ILE A 86 -6.89 -14.39 -13.22
C ILE A 86 -5.96 -14.61 -14.41
N PRO A 87 -6.52 -14.92 -15.58
CA PRO A 87 -5.74 -15.06 -16.81
C PRO A 87 -5.42 -13.68 -17.38
N GLU A 88 -4.20 -13.55 -17.86
CA GLU A 88 -3.77 -12.41 -18.66
C GLU A 88 -3.09 -12.92 -19.94
N TYR A 89 -3.49 -12.36 -21.06
CA TYR A 89 -2.81 -12.55 -22.33
C TYR A 89 -2.41 -11.17 -22.86
N ILE A 90 -1.11 -10.96 -23.02
CA ILE A 90 -0.56 -9.69 -23.48
C ILE A 90 -0.10 -9.85 -24.92
N SER A 91 -0.56 -9.00 -25.79
CA SER A 91 -0.18 -8.99 -27.20
C SER A 91 -0.28 -7.59 -27.78
N PRO A 92 0.61 -7.20 -28.69
CA PRO A 92 0.38 -6.01 -29.46
C PRO A 92 -0.83 -6.20 -30.39
N VAL A 93 -1.62 -5.14 -30.55
CA VAL A 93 -2.73 -5.07 -31.49
C VAL A 93 -2.64 -3.78 -32.30
N ARG A 94 -3.19 -3.77 -33.50
CA ARG A 94 -3.20 -2.61 -34.38
C ARG A 94 -4.47 -1.79 -34.18
N LEU A 95 -4.32 -0.49 -34.12
CA LEU A 95 -5.44 0.47 -34.09
C LEU A 95 -5.88 0.81 -35.52
N ILE A 96 -7.18 0.72 -35.77
CA ILE A 96 -7.77 1.05 -37.09
C ILE A 96 -8.40 2.43 -37.05
N ASP A 97 -8.16 3.23 -38.09
CA ASP A 97 -8.74 4.59 -38.31
C ASP A 97 -8.50 5.60 -37.17
N LYS A 98 -7.53 5.33 -36.31
CA LYS A 98 -7.15 6.16 -35.17
C LYS A 98 -5.64 6.20 -35.01
N GLU A 99 -5.15 7.15 -34.21
CA GLU A 99 -3.73 7.36 -34.00
C GLU A 99 -3.29 6.92 -32.58
N VAL A 100 -2.16 6.24 -32.50
CA VAL A 100 -1.49 5.94 -31.22
C VAL A 100 -0.80 7.18 -30.65
N VAL A 101 -0.58 7.21 -29.35
CA VAL A 101 0.19 8.27 -28.71
C VAL A 101 1.69 8.06 -29.02
N THR A 102 2.33 9.09 -29.55
CA THR A 102 3.77 9.08 -29.84
C THR A 102 4.56 9.54 -28.61
N GLY A 103 5.56 8.76 -28.20
CA GLY A 103 6.47 9.13 -27.12
C GLY A 103 7.44 10.25 -27.51
N LYS A 104 8.07 10.86 -26.50
CA LYS A 104 9.11 11.88 -26.71
C LYS A 104 10.48 11.26 -27.10
N GLN A 105 10.66 9.96 -26.94
CA GLN A 105 11.86 9.23 -27.31
C GLN A 105 11.67 8.64 -28.71
N THR A 106 12.36 9.17 -29.66
CA THR A 106 12.53 8.59 -30.99
C THR A 106 13.73 7.67 -30.96
N VAL A 107 13.53 6.40 -30.62
CA VAL A 107 14.45 5.35 -31.04
C VAL A 107 13.87 4.82 -32.34
N GLU A 108 14.40 5.30 -33.46
CA GLU A 108 14.08 4.70 -34.76
C GLU A 108 14.84 3.36 -34.84
N ARG A 109 14.11 2.30 -34.93
CA ARG A 109 14.64 0.97 -35.24
C ARG A 109 14.40 0.69 -36.72
N ASP A 110 15.50 0.61 -37.45
CA ASP A 110 15.48 0.34 -38.91
C ASP A 110 14.91 -1.04 -39.26
N ASP A 111 14.80 -1.94 -38.26
CA ASP A 111 14.30 -3.31 -38.41
C ASP A 111 12.80 -3.44 -38.09
N LEU A 112 12.11 -2.37 -37.67
CA LEU A 112 10.69 -2.36 -37.42
C LEU A 112 9.95 -1.63 -38.53
N ASP A 113 9.01 -2.31 -39.17
CA ASP A 113 8.11 -1.69 -40.12
C ASP A 113 7.29 -0.55 -39.49
N ASN A 114 6.86 0.41 -40.31
CA ASN A 114 6.02 1.53 -39.86
C ASN A 114 4.75 1.08 -39.08
N GLU A 115 4.34 -0.16 -39.25
CA GLU A 115 3.21 -0.76 -38.53
C GLU A 115 3.50 -1.00 -37.03
N ALA A 116 4.72 -1.30 -36.66
CA ALA A 116 5.13 -1.47 -35.24
C ALA A 116 5.01 -0.15 -34.43
N ASN A 117 5.12 0.99 -35.14
CA ASN A 117 4.92 2.31 -34.56
C ASN A 117 3.43 2.66 -34.35
N GLN A 118 2.49 1.81 -34.76
CA GLN A 118 1.04 1.99 -34.59
C GLN A 118 0.44 0.89 -33.69
N ALA A 119 1.26 0.21 -32.91
CA ALA A 119 0.81 -0.84 -32.03
C ALA A 119 0.32 -0.31 -30.67
N LEU A 120 -0.77 -0.88 -30.19
CA LEU A 120 -1.25 -0.74 -28.81
C LEU A 120 -0.85 -1.98 -28.01
N GLY A 121 -0.49 -1.80 -26.75
CA GLY A 121 -0.28 -2.90 -25.80
C GLY A 121 -1.61 -3.39 -25.25
N ALA A 122 -2.12 -4.50 -25.76
CA ALA A 122 -3.39 -5.06 -25.31
C ALA A 122 -3.20 -6.10 -24.23
N THR A 123 -3.84 -5.89 -23.07
CA THR A 123 -3.95 -6.88 -21.99
C THR A 123 -5.36 -7.44 -21.96
N PHE A 124 -5.49 -8.71 -22.32
CA PHE A 124 -6.74 -9.45 -22.24
C PHE A 124 -6.86 -10.10 -20.87
N THR A 125 -7.86 -9.71 -20.07
CA THR A 125 -8.08 -10.24 -18.72
C THR A 125 -9.57 -10.33 -18.39
N LYS A 126 -9.95 -11.19 -17.43
CA LYS A 126 -11.34 -11.29 -16.99
C LYS A 126 -11.74 -10.20 -16.00
N GLU A 127 -10.79 -9.72 -15.20
CA GLU A 127 -11.04 -8.77 -14.11
C GLU A 127 -9.97 -7.68 -14.10
N THR A 128 -10.20 -6.59 -14.80
CA THR A 128 -9.24 -5.47 -14.87
C THR A 128 -8.95 -4.83 -13.51
N GLY A 129 -9.94 -4.75 -12.62
CA GLY A 129 -9.74 -4.21 -11.26
C GLY A 129 -8.82 -5.05 -10.38
N GLN A 130 -8.60 -6.31 -10.73
CA GLN A 130 -7.70 -7.24 -10.03
C GLN A 130 -6.33 -7.34 -10.69
N SER A 131 -6.14 -6.75 -11.88
CA SER A 131 -4.82 -6.75 -12.51
C SER A 131 -3.80 -5.99 -11.66
N VAL A 132 -2.54 -6.38 -11.75
CA VAL A 132 -1.44 -5.80 -10.96
C VAL A 132 -1.34 -4.30 -11.17
N ASP A 133 -1.53 -3.83 -12.40
CA ASP A 133 -1.41 -2.41 -12.75
C ASP A 133 -2.45 -1.53 -12.02
N PHE A 134 -3.69 -2.01 -11.84
CA PHE A 134 -4.72 -1.29 -11.09
C PHE A 134 -4.57 -1.48 -9.58
N ARG A 135 -4.17 -2.67 -9.12
CA ARG A 135 -3.98 -2.93 -7.69
C ARG A 135 -2.78 -2.21 -7.09
N SER A 136 -1.72 -2.05 -7.86
CA SER A 136 -0.53 -1.29 -7.43
C SER A 136 -0.76 0.22 -7.42
N GLY A 137 -1.84 0.70 -8.06
CA GLY A 137 -2.11 2.11 -8.25
C GLY A 137 -1.36 2.74 -9.43
N ALA A 138 -0.61 1.94 -10.22
CA ALA A 138 0.04 2.42 -11.44
C ALA A 138 -0.99 2.95 -12.43
N PHE A 139 -2.14 2.29 -12.51
CA PHE A 139 -3.31 2.76 -13.26
C PHE A 139 -4.51 2.99 -12.36
N GLN A 140 -5.31 4.01 -12.69
CA GLN A 140 -6.53 4.36 -11.96
C GLN A 140 -7.68 4.61 -12.95
N LEU A 141 -8.85 4.05 -12.66
CA LEU A 141 -10.07 4.30 -13.43
C LEU A 141 -10.57 5.72 -13.19
N ILE A 142 -10.65 6.55 -14.26
CA ILE A 142 -11.11 7.94 -14.17
C ILE A 142 -12.59 8.06 -14.51
N LYS A 143 -13.02 7.36 -15.56
CA LYS A 143 -14.42 7.45 -16.08
C LYS A 143 -14.91 6.06 -16.47
N GLY A 144 -16.20 5.83 -16.29
CA GLY A 144 -16.86 4.59 -16.69
C GLY A 144 -16.70 3.47 -15.65
N LYS A 145 -16.48 2.25 -16.12
CA LYS A 145 -16.41 1.03 -15.29
C LYS A 145 -15.34 0.07 -15.80
N HIS A 146 -14.95 -0.86 -14.93
CA HIS A 146 -14.09 -1.99 -15.32
C HIS A 146 -14.80 -2.92 -16.32
N ILE A 147 -14.00 -3.64 -17.11
CA ILE A 147 -14.49 -4.63 -18.05
C ILE A 147 -15.20 -5.77 -17.32
N SER A 148 -16.35 -6.18 -17.84
CA SER A 148 -17.14 -7.27 -17.26
C SER A 148 -17.69 -8.27 -18.29
N ALA A 149 -17.57 -7.95 -19.58
CA ALA A 149 -18.13 -8.76 -20.66
C ALA A 149 -17.30 -8.64 -21.96
N LYS A 150 -17.58 -9.55 -22.90
CA LYS A 150 -16.98 -9.53 -24.23
C LYS A 150 -17.28 -8.21 -24.96
N ARG A 151 -16.41 -7.87 -25.90
CA ARG A 151 -16.51 -6.66 -26.73
C ARG A 151 -16.42 -5.34 -25.97
N GLN A 152 -15.94 -5.36 -24.74
CA GLN A 152 -15.67 -4.18 -23.94
C GLN A 152 -14.17 -3.87 -23.93
N ILE A 153 -13.84 -2.57 -23.96
CA ILE A 153 -12.48 -2.06 -23.92
C ILE A 153 -12.35 -0.93 -22.91
N MET A 154 -11.21 -0.91 -22.20
CA MET A 154 -10.76 0.26 -21.46
C MET A 154 -9.53 0.84 -22.15
N ILE A 155 -9.47 2.16 -22.28
CA ILE A 155 -8.39 2.88 -22.94
C ILE A 155 -7.76 3.92 -22.01
N HIS A 156 -6.48 4.24 -22.25
CA HIS A 156 -5.80 5.28 -21.51
C HIS A 156 -6.33 6.67 -21.88
N GLU A 157 -6.35 7.62 -20.91
CA GLU A 157 -6.88 8.99 -21.13
C GLU A 157 -6.16 9.75 -22.23
N SER A 158 -4.84 9.55 -22.40
CA SER A 158 -4.07 10.20 -23.45
C SER A 158 -4.48 9.71 -24.84
N LEU A 159 -4.74 8.41 -25.00
CA LEU A 159 -5.27 7.83 -26.23
C LEU A 159 -6.69 8.34 -26.52
N ALA A 160 -7.54 8.40 -25.48
CA ALA A 160 -8.90 8.94 -25.57
C ALA A 160 -8.88 10.41 -26.00
N ARG A 161 -8.02 11.23 -25.39
CA ARG A 161 -7.88 12.66 -25.70
C ARG A 161 -7.38 12.90 -27.12
N LYS A 162 -6.34 12.15 -27.56
CA LYS A 162 -5.77 12.27 -28.89
C LYS A 162 -6.80 12.01 -30.00
N ASN A 163 -7.65 11.00 -29.78
CA ASN A 163 -8.63 10.56 -30.75
C ASN A 163 -10.06 11.10 -30.52
N LYS A 164 -10.24 12.00 -29.53
CA LYS A 164 -11.54 12.58 -29.11
C LYS A 164 -12.59 11.53 -28.78
N LEU A 165 -12.17 10.46 -28.07
CA LEU A 165 -13.01 9.32 -27.68
C LEU A 165 -13.54 9.51 -26.26
N SER A 166 -14.74 8.99 -26.03
CA SER A 166 -15.44 9.01 -24.74
C SER A 166 -15.99 7.62 -24.40
N VAL A 167 -16.39 7.42 -23.14
CA VAL A 167 -17.12 6.21 -22.74
C VAL A 167 -18.42 6.12 -23.53
N GLY A 168 -18.67 4.96 -24.15
CA GLY A 168 -19.80 4.70 -25.06
C GLY A 168 -19.43 4.74 -26.53
N ASP A 169 -18.28 5.30 -26.91
CA ASP A 169 -17.79 5.25 -28.29
C ASP A 169 -17.24 3.87 -28.64
N LYS A 170 -17.04 3.66 -29.94
CA LYS A 170 -16.51 2.41 -30.49
C LYS A 170 -15.08 2.57 -30.98
N LEU A 171 -14.29 1.51 -30.78
CA LEU A 171 -12.92 1.43 -31.24
C LEU A 171 -12.69 0.12 -31.99
N THR A 172 -12.11 0.18 -33.18
CA THR A 172 -11.80 -1.00 -33.99
C THR A 172 -10.33 -1.33 -33.89
N LEU A 173 -10.06 -2.59 -33.59
CA LEU A 173 -8.72 -3.17 -33.46
C LEU A 173 -8.54 -4.31 -34.47
N SER A 174 -7.30 -4.52 -34.87
CA SER A 174 -6.89 -5.66 -35.70
C SER A 174 -5.74 -6.39 -35.04
N ASN A 175 -5.60 -7.68 -35.34
CA ASN A 175 -4.42 -8.42 -34.96
C ASN A 175 -3.19 -7.96 -35.75
N PHE A 176 -2.01 -8.24 -35.18
CA PHE A 176 -0.72 -7.93 -35.81
C PHE A 176 -0.31 -9.15 -36.67
N GLN A 177 -0.79 -9.24 -37.90
CA GLN A 177 -0.32 -10.26 -38.84
C GLN A 177 0.27 -9.57 -40.07
N MET A 178 1.47 -10.02 -40.45
CA MET A 178 2.26 -9.48 -41.55
C MET A 178 1.67 -9.76 -42.96
N THR A 179 0.53 -10.44 -43.05
CA THR A 179 -0.13 -10.73 -44.35
C THR A 179 -1.56 -10.26 -44.33
N GLU A 180 -1.94 -9.51 -45.35
CA GLU A 180 -3.31 -8.92 -45.55
C GLU A 180 -4.42 -9.99 -45.48
N SER A 181 -4.15 -11.24 -45.86
CA SER A 181 -5.13 -12.33 -45.87
C SER A 181 -5.52 -12.88 -44.49
N GLY A 182 -4.90 -12.46 -43.43
CA GLY A 182 -5.13 -12.94 -42.05
C GLY A 182 -5.57 -11.88 -41.05
N ALA A 183 -5.68 -10.60 -41.50
CA ALA A 183 -6.08 -9.53 -40.61
C ALA A 183 -7.54 -9.70 -40.18
N ARG A 184 -7.77 -9.75 -38.86
CA ARG A 184 -9.12 -9.78 -38.27
C ARG A 184 -9.39 -8.50 -37.55
N GLU A 185 -10.45 -7.82 -37.97
CA GLU A 185 -10.91 -6.61 -37.33
C GLU A 185 -12.05 -6.91 -36.36
N MET A 186 -11.98 -6.29 -35.20
CA MET A 186 -13.04 -6.38 -34.19
C MET A 186 -13.29 -5.02 -33.59
N THR A 187 -14.58 -4.66 -33.47
CA THR A 187 -15.02 -3.43 -32.83
C THR A 187 -15.42 -3.68 -31.40
N PHE A 188 -15.00 -2.78 -30.53
CA PHE A 188 -15.20 -2.82 -29.08
C PHE A 188 -15.90 -1.55 -28.59
N ASP A 189 -16.74 -1.68 -27.56
CA ASP A 189 -17.37 -0.55 -26.90
C ASP A 189 -16.47 -0.05 -25.76
N ILE A 190 -16.14 1.24 -25.74
CA ILE A 190 -15.34 1.86 -24.70
C ILE A 190 -16.18 1.97 -23.44
N VAL A 191 -15.86 1.17 -22.42
CA VAL A 191 -16.60 1.13 -21.14
C VAL A 191 -15.91 1.88 -20.02
N GLY A 192 -14.60 2.12 -20.15
CA GLY A 192 -13.81 2.82 -19.14
C GLY A 192 -12.62 3.57 -19.73
N ILE A 193 -12.25 4.65 -19.06
CA ILE A 193 -11.06 5.43 -19.34
C ILE A 193 -10.24 5.45 -18.05
N PHE A 194 -8.96 5.10 -18.15
CA PHE A 194 -8.02 5.08 -17.05
C PHE A 194 -6.84 6.01 -17.29
N SER A 195 -6.13 6.38 -16.22
CA SER A 195 -4.88 7.15 -16.27
C SER A 195 -3.81 6.48 -15.43
N GLY A 196 -2.62 7.03 -15.48
CA GLY A 196 -1.48 6.60 -14.72
C GLY A 196 -0.31 6.18 -15.59
N LYS A 197 0.74 5.72 -14.93
CA LYS A 197 1.96 5.28 -15.62
C LYS A 197 2.54 4.07 -14.91
N LYS A 198 2.84 3.03 -15.69
CA LYS A 198 3.58 1.85 -15.21
C LYS A 198 5.05 1.95 -15.57
N GLU A 199 5.88 1.12 -14.94
CA GLU A 199 7.27 0.99 -15.35
C GLU A 199 7.34 0.50 -16.80
N GLU A 200 7.98 1.30 -17.67
CA GLU A 200 8.07 1.05 -19.11
C GLU A 200 9.42 0.46 -19.43
N THR A 201 9.42 -0.65 -20.17
CA THR A 201 10.63 -1.16 -20.81
C THR A 201 10.53 -0.85 -22.29
N PHE A 202 11.24 0.18 -22.73
CA PHE A 202 11.13 0.64 -24.10
C PHE A 202 11.91 -0.28 -25.05
N THR A 203 11.19 -0.99 -25.92
CA THR A 203 11.77 -1.85 -26.97
C THR A 203 11.77 -1.19 -28.35
N GLY A 204 11.27 0.03 -28.46
CA GLY A 204 11.10 0.77 -29.70
C GLY A 204 9.69 0.72 -30.27
N MET A 205 8.79 -0.04 -29.67
CA MET A 205 7.40 -0.16 -30.10
C MET A 205 6.52 0.85 -29.36
N SER A 206 5.52 1.42 -30.07
CA SER A 206 4.54 2.32 -29.44
C SER A 206 3.68 1.62 -28.38
N SER A 207 3.54 0.30 -28.45
CA SER A 207 2.84 -0.54 -27.49
C SER A 207 3.52 -0.59 -26.10
N ASP A 208 4.77 -0.15 -25.97
CA ASP A 208 5.48 -0.13 -24.69
C ASP A 208 5.04 1.04 -23.80
N LEU A 209 4.54 2.10 -24.41
CA LEU A 209 4.12 3.30 -23.70
C LEU A 209 2.86 3.04 -22.87
N SER A 210 2.82 3.57 -21.66
CA SER A 210 1.66 3.49 -20.77
C SER A 210 0.41 4.12 -21.40
N GLU A 211 0.60 5.19 -22.15
CA GLU A 211 -0.43 5.93 -22.87
C GLU A 211 -1.11 5.12 -23.99
N ASN A 212 -0.45 4.06 -24.48
CA ASN A 212 -0.93 3.14 -25.51
C ASN A 212 -1.36 1.78 -24.94
N GLN A 213 -1.47 1.65 -23.61
CA GLN A 213 -2.03 0.44 -23.02
C GLN A 213 -3.55 0.45 -23.11
N ILE A 214 -4.10 -0.74 -23.40
CA ILE A 214 -5.54 -0.98 -23.43
C ILE A 214 -5.85 -2.31 -22.71
N PHE A 215 -7.05 -2.41 -22.18
CA PHE A 215 -7.53 -3.64 -21.57
C PHE A 215 -8.75 -4.14 -22.31
N LEU A 216 -8.84 -5.47 -22.47
CA LEU A 216 -9.87 -6.19 -23.21
C LEU A 216 -10.35 -7.41 -22.42
N TYR A 217 -11.55 -7.91 -22.70
CA TYR A 217 -12.05 -9.10 -22.05
C TYR A 217 -11.29 -10.34 -22.55
N TYR A 218 -10.89 -11.24 -21.64
CA TYR A 218 -10.00 -12.36 -21.94
C TYR A 218 -10.49 -13.24 -23.10
N ASP A 219 -11.79 -13.57 -23.13
CA ASP A 219 -12.30 -14.48 -24.15
C ASP A 219 -12.37 -13.86 -25.56
N ASP A 220 -12.09 -12.56 -25.73
CA ASP A 220 -12.00 -11.91 -27.04
C ASP A 220 -10.63 -12.18 -27.72
N ASN A 221 -9.60 -12.63 -26.96
CA ASN A 221 -8.28 -12.89 -27.48
C ASN A 221 -8.28 -13.96 -28.59
N SER A 222 -9.05 -15.04 -28.43
CA SER A 222 -9.12 -16.12 -29.38
C SER A 222 -9.73 -15.67 -30.73
N GLN A 223 -10.70 -14.76 -30.69
CA GLN A 223 -11.35 -14.25 -31.91
C GLN A 223 -10.47 -13.22 -32.60
N LEU A 224 -9.93 -12.25 -31.86
CA LEU A 224 -9.11 -11.17 -32.43
C LEU A 224 -7.76 -11.71 -32.94
N LEU A 225 -7.09 -12.56 -32.13
CA LEU A 225 -5.75 -13.02 -32.42
C LEU A 225 -5.71 -14.37 -33.15
N ASN A 226 -6.88 -14.94 -33.49
CA ASN A 226 -7.00 -16.25 -34.17
C ASN A 226 -6.32 -17.41 -33.42
N LEU A 227 -6.46 -17.45 -32.09
CA LEU A 227 -5.88 -18.49 -31.28
C LEU A 227 -6.79 -19.70 -31.20
N THR A 228 -6.22 -20.90 -31.42
CA THR A 228 -6.95 -22.18 -31.36
C THR A 228 -7.07 -22.72 -29.94
N ASP A 229 -6.12 -22.39 -29.07
CA ASP A 229 -6.06 -22.84 -27.67
C ASP A 229 -6.25 -21.67 -26.70
N LYS A 230 -6.65 -22.00 -25.47
CA LYS A 230 -6.67 -21.04 -24.36
C LYS A 230 -5.23 -20.78 -23.87
N LEU A 231 -4.62 -19.76 -24.45
CA LEU A 231 -3.26 -19.35 -24.13
C LEU A 231 -3.27 -18.19 -23.13
N VAL A 232 -2.26 -18.15 -22.28
CA VAL A 232 -1.98 -17.07 -21.34
C VAL A 232 -0.50 -16.69 -21.41
N THR A 233 -0.19 -15.43 -21.19
CA THR A 233 1.19 -14.97 -20.97
C THR A 233 1.51 -14.88 -19.47
N LYS A 234 0.46 -14.73 -18.67
CA LYS A 234 0.53 -14.69 -17.22
C LYS A 234 -0.75 -15.25 -16.62
N LEU A 235 -0.62 -16.01 -15.55
CA LEU A 235 -1.74 -16.55 -14.79
C LEU A 235 -1.55 -16.19 -13.32
N SER A 236 -2.33 -15.26 -12.82
CA SER A 236 -2.21 -14.73 -11.46
C SER A 236 -3.14 -15.48 -10.50
N PHE A 237 -2.62 -15.86 -9.32
CA PHE A 237 -3.33 -16.60 -8.29
C PHE A 237 -3.41 -15.77 -7.01
N GLY A 238 -4.63 -15.47 -6.57
CA GLY A 238 -4.87 -14.83 -5.29
C GLY A 238 -5.04 -15.85 -4.18
N ILE A 239 -4.43 -15.62 -3.02
CA ILE A 239 -4.41 -16.52 -1.88
C ILE A 239 -5.33 -16.03 -0.77
N LYS A 240 -6.04 -16.97 -0.11
CA LYS A 240 -6.93 -16.67 1.01
C LYS A 240 -6.22 -16.03 2.21
N ASN A 241 -5.05 -16.57 2.57
CA ASN A 241 -4.27 -16.08 3.70
C ASN A 241 -2.86 -15.69 3.26
N PRO A 242 -2.53 -14.39 3.23
CA PRO A 242 -1.21 -13.89 2.83
C PRO A 242 -0.04 -14.47 3.63
N ASP A 243 -0.24 -14.81 4.90
CA ASP A 243 0.83 -15.36 5.75
C ASP A 243 1.25 -16.79 5.35
N ARG A 244 0.44 -17.45 4.52
CA ARG A 244 0.70 -18.82 4.04
C ARG A 244 1.29 -18.87 2.64
N ILE A 245 1.62 -17.73 2.03
CA ILE A 245 2.12 -17.67 0.65
C ILE A 245 3.34 -18.58 0.45
N ASP A 246 4.30 -18.58 1.38
CA ASP A 246 5.50 -19.41 1.30
C ASP A 246 5.18 -20.92 1.33
N GLN A 247 4.14 -21.30 2.08
CA GLN A 247 3.69 -22.70 2.12
C GLN A 247 3.00 -23.09 0.83
N VAL A 248 2.16 -22.19 0.29
CA VAL A 248 1.46 -22.41 -0.99
C VAL A 248 2.45 -22.50 -2.14
N ILE A 249 3.46 -21.63 -2.20
CA ILE A 249 4.49 -21.65 -3.22
C ILE A 249 5.25 -22.99 -3.19
N LYS A 250 5.65 -23.47 -2.01
CA LYS A 250 6.28 -24.78 -1.87
C LYS A 250 5.40 -25.94 -2.35
N GLN A 251 4.09 -25.84 -2.13
CA GLN A 251 3.15 -26.84 -2.67
C GLN A 251 3.05 -26.77 -4.19
N VAL A 252 3.04 -25.54 -4.75
CA VAL A 252 3.01 -25.32 -6.20
C VAL A 252 4.27 -25.84 -6.88
N GLU A 253 5.45 -25.62 -6.29
CA GLU A 253 6.73 -26.11 -6.80
C GLU A 253 6.80 -27.65 -6.88
N GLN A 254 5.99 -28.35 -6.07
CA GLN A 254 5.90 -29.81 -6.09
C GLN A 254 4.92 -30.35 -7.13
N LEU A 255 4.13 -29.46 -7.79
CA LEU A 255 3.22 -29.88 -8.84
C LEU A 255 3.99 -30.24 -10.11
N ASP A 256 3.43 -31.18 -10.85
CA ASP A 256 3.92 -31.58 -12.17
C ASP A 256 3.56 -30.53 -13.21
N ILE A 257 4.38 -29.48 -13.27
CA ILE A 257 4.32 -28.31 -14.16
C ILE A 257 5.65 -28.27 -14.90
N ASP A 258 5.65 -27.79 -16.14
CA ASP A 258 6.89 -27.63 -16.91
C ASP A 258 7.76 -26.49 -16.39
N TRP A 259 8.45 -26.74 -15.28
CA TRP A 259 9.37 -25.78 -14.65
C TRP A 259 10.60 -25.45 -15.50
N TYR A 260 10.83 -26.16 -16.59
CA TYR A 260 11.88 -25.80 -17.54
C TYR A 260 11.50 -24.53 -18.31
N ARG A 261 10.24 -24.42 -18.72
CA ARG A 261 9.71 -23.30 -19.50
C ARG A 261 9.03 -22.23 -18.65
N LEU A 262 8.47 -22.61 -17.51
CA LEU A 262 7.67 -21.75 -16.64
C LEU A 262 8.42 -21.41 -15.35
N ARG A 263 8.03 -20.29 -14.75
CA ARG A 263 8.50 -19.84 -13.43
C ARG A 263 7.37 -19.21 -12.65
N LEU A 264 7.50 -19.22 -11.34
CA LEU A 264 6.68 -18.40 -10.49
C LEU A 264 7.27 -17.00 -10.46
N ASP A 265 6.41 -16.03 -10.69
CA ASP A 265 6.69 -14.61 -10.47
C ASP A 265 5.90 -14.16 -9.24
N GLU A 266 6.64 -13.89 -8.19
CA GLU A 266 6.03 -13.43 -6.97
C GLU A 266 5.90 -11.91 -7.04
N ASP A 267 4.68 -11.42 -6.97
CA ASP A 267 4.39 -9.98 -6.95
C ASP A 267 4.78 -9.36 -5.58
N ARG A 268 5.94 -9.84 -5.06
CA ARG A 268 6.43 -9.49 -3.73
C ARG A 268 7.07 -8.11 -3.67
N LYS A 269 7.62 -7.59 -4.76
CA LYS A 269 8.42 -6.34 -4.71
C LYS A 269 7.62 -5.17 -4.13
N ALA A 270 6.37 -4.99 -4.56
CA ALA A 270 5.51 -3.96 -4.00
C ALA A 270 5.06 -4.28 -2.56
N PHE A 271 4.79 -5.56 -2.26
CA PHE A 271 4.40 -5.99 -0.92
C PHE A 271 5.57 -5.95 0.05
N ASP A 272 6.75 -6.40 -0.35
CA ASP A 272 7.94 -6.44 0.50
C ASP A 272 8.47 -5.02 0.77
N SER A 273 8.47 -4.12 -0.20
CA SER A 273 8.85 -2.72 0.01
C SER A 273 7.89 -1.99 0.95
N LEU A 274 6.58 -2.22 0.84
CA LEU A 274 5.58 -1.69 1.76
C LEU A 274 5.69 -2.32 3.16
N LYS A 275 5.99 -3.62 3.23
CA LYS A 275 6.22 -4.34 4.48
C LYS A 275 7.48 -3.85 5.19
N GLU A 276 8.59 -3.70 4.46
CA GLU A 276 9.85 -3.15 5.00
C GLU A 276 9.67 -1.71 5.47
N SER A 277 9.04 -0.85 4.66
CA SER A 277 8.75 0.55 5.05
C SER A 277 7.87 0.62 6.30
N SER A 278 6.83 -0.23 6.39
CA SER A 278 5.95 -0.31 7.56
C SER A 278 6.68 -0.85 8.80
N GLN A 279 7.59 -1.81 8.63
CA GLN A 279 8.40 -2.34 9.74
C GLN A 279 9.43 -1.33 10.22
N ALA A 280 10.14 -0.65 9.30
CA ALA A 280 11.08 0.42 9.63
C ALA A 280 10.42 1.56 10.41
N LEU A 281 9.23 2.01 9.96
CA LEU A 281 8.45 3.01 10.70
C LEU A 281 8.08 2.55 12.12
N GLN A 282 7.65 1.29 12.28
CA GLN A 282 7.31 0.74 13.60
C GLN A 282 8.53 0.65 14.51
N GLU A 283 9.71 0.28 14.00
CA GLU A 283 10.96 0.26 14.77
C GLU A 283 11.39 1.66 15.20
N ILE A 284 11.32 2.64 14.29
CA ILE A 284 11.63 4.03 14.60
C ILE A 284 10.69 4.54 15.72
N VAL A 285 9.39 4.35 15.57
CA VAL A 285 8.40 4.80 16.57
C VAL A 285 8.61 4.08 17.91
N ARG A 286 8.92 2.79 17.90
CA ARG A 286 9.23 2.01 19.11
C ARG A 286 10.47 2.55 19.82
N THR A 287 11.53 2.82 19.07
CA THR A 287 12.79 3.37 19.61
C THR A 287 12.55 4.77 20.18
N MET A 288 11.79 5.64 19.49
CA MET A 288 11.40 6.96 19.99
C MET A 288 10.59 6.86 21.28
N MET A 289 9.65 5.91 21.38
CA MET A 289 8.83 5.69 22.56
C MET A 289 9.68 5.25 23.77
N ILE A 290 10.62 4.32 23.57
CA ILE A 290 11.54 3.88 24.61
C ILE A 290 12.44 5.04 25.06
N SER A 291 13.02 5.77 24.12
CA SER A 291 13.86 6.94 24.41
C SER A 291 13.08 8.00 25.21
N LEU A 292 11.83 8.27 24.85
CA LEU A 292 10.97 9.21 25.55
C LEU A 292 10.65 8.77 26.98
N ILE A 293 10.41 7.46 27.21
CA ILE A 293 10.18 6.89 28.54
C ILE A 293 11.43 7.06 29.40
N VAL A 294 12.62 6.70 28.87
CA VAL A 294 13.89 6.77 29.60
C VAL A 294 14.23 8.25 29.94
N THR A 295 14.13 9.13 28.97
CA THR A 295 14.39 10.58 29.19
C THR A 295 13.38 11.18 30.15
N GLY A 296 12.09 10.85 29.99
CA GLY A 296 11.03 11.30 30.90
C GLY A 296 11.25 10.84 32.33
N ALA A 297 11.60 9.58 32.54
CA ALA A 297 11.95 9.05 33.85
C ALA A 297 13.18 9.75 34.45
N GLY A 298 14.20 10.04 33.64
CA GLY A 298 15.39 10.81 34.06
C GLY A 298 15.04 12.22 34.52
N ILE A 299 14.23 12.95 33.72
CA ILE A 299 13.78 14.31 34.08
C ILE A 299 12.97 14.29 35.38
N LEU A 300 12.02 13.35 35.52
CA LEU A 300 11.21 13.23 36.73
C LEU A 300 12.06 12.90 37.94
N SER A 301 13.03 11.98 37.81
CA SER A 301 13.96 11.63 38.90
C SER A 301 14.81 12.81 39.32
N PHE A 302 15.32 13.58 38.35
CA PHE A 302 16.09 14.81 38.64
C PHE A 302 15.27 15.86 39.36
N LEU A 303 14.05 16.13 38.89
CA LEU A 303 13.13 17.06 39.55
C LEU A 303 12.79 16.63 40.99
N MET A 304 12.55 15.32 41.18
CA MET A 304 12.30 14.77 42.50
C MET A 304 13.50 14.97 43.44
N ALA A 305 14.70 14.76 42.93
CA ALA A 305 15.92 15.00 43.73
C ALA A 305 16.07 16.47 44.15
N LEU A 306 15.84 17.40 43.21
CA LEU A 306 15.87 18.83 43.47
C LEU A 306 14.82 19.23 44.53
N TRP A 307 13.60 18.77 44.38
CA TRP A 307 12.51 19.13 45.30
C TRP A 307 12.65 18.47 46.67
N THR A 308 13.24 17.31 46.74
CA THR A 308 13.56 16.67 48.02
C THR A 308 14.61 17.52 48.81
N ARG A 309 15.61 18.08 48.10
CA ARG A 309 16.59 19.01 48.71
C ARG A 309 15.93 20.24 49.29
N GLU A 310 15.00 20.88 48.60
CA GLU A 310 14.26 22.05 49.10
C GLU A 310 13.37 21.72 50.28
N ARG A 311 12.94 20.45 50.44
CA ARG A 311 12.05 19.99 51.51
C ARG A 311 12.77 19.35 52.71
N ASN A 312 14.09 19.33 52.71
CA ASN A 312 14.86 18.67 53.81
C ASN A 312 14.42 19.12 55.22
N HIS A 313 14.09 20.41 55.39
CA HIS A 313 13.58 20.93 56.65
C HIS A 313 12.19 20.38 57.03
N GLU A 314 11.25 20.35 56.06
CA GLU A 314 9.91 19.79 56.27
C GLU A 314 9.99 18.25 56.54
N ILE A 315 10.87 17.54 55.83
CA ILE A 315 11.12 16.11 56.03
C ILE A 315 11.69 15.85 57.43
N GLY A 316 12.64 16.71 57.88
CA GLY A 316 13.20 16.64 59.22
C GLY A 316 12.15 16.78 60.32
N ILE A 317 11.24 17.75 60.19
CA ILE A 317 10.12 17.93 61.12
C ILE A 317 9.19 16.72 61.14
N LEU A 318 8.85 16.18 59.95
CA LEU A 318 7.99 14.97 59.83
C LEU A 318 8.62 13.74 60.48
N LEU A 319 9.94 13.58 60.35
CA LEU A 319 10.68 12.51 60.98
C LEU A 319 10.74 12.71 62.50
N ALA A 320 10.92 13.96 62.98
CA ALA A 320 10.92 14.28 64.42
C ALA A 320 9.57 13.99 65.09
N ILE A 321 8.45 14.14 64.36
CA ILE A 321 7.08 13.80 64.82
C ILE A 321 6.82 12.28 64.75
N GLY A 322 7.81 11.46 64.28
CA GLY A 322 7.72 10.00 64.26
C GLY A 322 7.08 9.42 62.97
N LYS A 323 6.95 10.19 61.88
CA LYS A 323 6.52 9.62 60.58
C LYS A 323 7.65 8.81 59.97
N SER A 324 7.34 7.58 59.53
CA SER A 324 8.30 6.72 58.89
C SER A 324 8.71 7.24 57.50
N LYS A 325 9.96 7.01 57.08
CA LYS A 325 10.51 7.37 55.76
C LYS A 325 9.65 6.86 54.61
N GLY A 326 9.08 5.65 54.75
CA GLY A 326 8.19 5.07 53.75
C GLY A 326 6.88 5.85 53.54
N ARG A 327 6.28 6.38 54.63
CA ARG A 327 5.07 7.21 54.51
C ARG A 327 5.34 8.53 53.78
N ILE A 328 6.51 9.13 54.02
CA ILE A 328 6.93 10.35 53.32
C ILE A 328 7.12 10.06 51.83
N PHE A 329 7.77 8.93 51.48
CA PHE A 329 7.94 8.52 50.09
C PHE A 329 6.60 8.28 49.39
N VAL A 330 5.67 7.54 50.01
CA VAL A 330 4.31 7.29 49.45
C VAL A 330 3.56 8.61 49.28
N GLN A 331 3.71 9.60 50.14
CA GLN A 331 3.09 10.90 49.97
C GLN A 331 3.60 11.59 48.71
N PHE A 332 4.92 11.59 48.42
CA PHE A 332 5.47 12.14 47.19
C PHE A 332 4.96 11.42 45.94
N LEU A 333 4.89 10.09 46.03
CA LEU A 333 4.39 9.25 44.92
C LEU A 333 2.92 9.58 44.59
N MET A 334 2.10 9.79 45.64
CA MET A 334 0.70 10.21 45.48
C MET A 334 0.58 11.62 44.88
N GLU A 335 1.47 12.57 45.21
CA GLU A 335 1.48 13.90 44.59
C GLU A 335 1.74 13.81 43.09
N ILE A 336 2.74 13.04 42.65
CA ILE A 336 3.03 12.83 41.22
C ILE A 336 1.86 12.14 40.53
N LEU A 337 1.30 11.11 41.14
CA LEU A 337 0.17 10.35 40.60
C LEU A 337 -1.07 11.23 40.38
N LEU A 338 -1.38 12.11 41.32
CA LEU A 338 -2.49 13.05 41.18
C LEU A 338 -2.24 14.06 40.05
N VAL A 339 -1.05 14.62 39.96
CA VAL A 339 -0.70 15.58 38.91
C VAL A 339 -0.67 14.87 37.54
N SER A 340 -0.17 13.62 37.47
CA SER A 340 -0.19 12.84 36.22
C SER A 340 -1.60 12.53 35.76
N LEU A 341 -2.51 12.21 36.67
CA LEU A 341 -3.91 11.97 36.36
C LEU A 341 -4.60 13.25 35.83
N MET A 342 -4.28 14.41 36.41
CA MET A 342 -4.79 15.69 35.90
C MET A 342 -4.22 16.08 34.53
N SER A 343 -2.99 15.69 34.22
CA SER A 343 -2.35 15.94 32.93
C SER A 343 -2.79 14.97 31.84
N LEU A 344 -3.37 13.82 32.19
CA LEU A 344 -3.73 12.76 31.24
C LEU A 344 -4.82 13.20 30.26
N LEU A 345 -5.90 13.82 30.74
CA LEU A 345 -7.02 14.24 29.87
C LEU A 345 -6.60 15.25 28.80
N PRO A 346 -5.94 16.38 29.15
CA PRO A 346 -5.47 17.32 28.15
C PRO A 346 -4.38 16.73 27.25
N ALA A 347 -3.53 15.83 27.75
CA ALA A 347 -2.52 15.16 26.96
C ALA A 347 -3.15 14.25 25.88
N LEU A 348 -4.20 13.51 26.23
CA LEU A 348 -4.98 12.71 25.27
C LEU A 348 -5.66 13.58 24.20
N ALA A 349 -6.20 14.73 24.57
CA ALA A 349 -6.85 15.64 23.64
C ALA A 349 -5.85 16.22 22.61
N ILE A 350 -4.70 16.72 23.08
CA ILE A 350 -3.65 17.25 22.19
C ILE A 350 -2.97 16.15 21.39
N GLY A 351 -2.68 15.02 21.98
CA GLY A 351 -2.12 13.89 21.27
C GLY A 351 -3.02 13.39 20.12
N ARG A 352 -4.35 13.39 20.32
CA ARG A 352 -5.32 13.12 19.25
C ARG A 352 -5.30 14.18 18.15
N LEU A 353 -5.23 15.44 18.53
CA LEU A 353 -5.18 16.54 17.57
C LEU A 353 -3.93 16.47 16.70
N LEU A 354 -2.76 16.29 17.32
CA LEU A 354 -1.47 16.13 16.62
C LEU A 354 -1.49 14.93 15.68
N SER A 355 -2.03 13.79 16.12
CA SER A 355 -2.12 12.59 15.29
C SER A 355 -3.04 12.80 14.08
N ARG A 356 -4.16 13.52 14.23
CA ARG A 356 -5.06 13.85 13.11
C ARG A 356 -4.41 14.81 12.11
N LEU A 357 -3.75 15.86 12.59
CA LEU A 357 -3.05 16.81 11.72
C LEU A 357 -1.94 16.12 10.93
N PHE A 358 -1.15 15.29 11.58
CA PHE A 358 -0.09 14.53 10.92
C PHE A 358 -0.63 13.58 9.84
N LEU A 359 -1.72 12.86 10.14
CA LEU A 359 -2.35 11.96 9.18
C LEU A 359 -2.96 12.69 7.98
N GLN A 360 -3.59 13.85 8.21
CA GLN A 360 -4.16 14.66 7.13
C GLN A 360 -3.07 15.20 6.20
N GLU A 361 -1.95 15.65 6.74
CA GLU A 361 -0.83 16.16 5.96
C GLU A 361 -0.11 15.05 5.20
N PHE A 362 0.07 13.88 5.84
CA PHE A 362 0.69 12.72 5.22
C PHE A 362 -0.15 12.13 4.08
N ILE A 363 -1.48 12.05 4.25
CA ILE A 363 -2.41 11.58 3.21
C ILE A 363 -2.55 12.64 2.11
N GLY A 364 -2.57 13.93 2.47
CA GLY A 364 -2.65 15.04 1.51
C GLY A 364 -1.44 15.15 0.59
N GLN A 365 -0.24 14.90 1.09
CA GLN A 365 0.99 14.90 0.29
C GLN A 365 1.07 13.69 -0.67
N GLN A 366 0.54 12.54 -0.31
CA GLN A 366 0.45 11.39 -1.22
C GLN A 366 -0.56 11.63 -2.35
N GLY A 367 -1.58 12.45 -2.12
CA GLY A 367 -2.55 12.85 -3.16
C GLY A 367 -2.06 13.94 -4.13
N GLN A 368 -0.97 14.66 -3.82
CA GLN A 368 -0.37 15.68 -4.69
C GLN A 368 0.85 15.19 -5.48
N GLN A 369 1.42 14.04 -5.14
CA GLN A 369 2.53 13.40 -5.88
C GLN A 369 2.03 12.32 -6.86
N GLN A 370 0.74 12.11 -6.98
CA GLN A 370 0.07 11.31 -8.00
C GLN A 370 -0.62 12.24 -9.01
#